data_3aabf7bd60f5eca8de98e99fe62a598f
#
_entry.id   3aabf7bd60f5eca8de98e99fe62a598f
#
_cell.length_a   1.000
_cell.length_b   1.000
_cell.length_c   1.000
_cell.angle_alpha   90.00
_cell.angle_beta   90.00
_cell.angle_gamma   90.00
#
_symmetry.space_group_name_H-M   'P 1'
#
loop_
_entity.id
_entity.type
_entity.pdbx_description
1 polymer ?
#
loop_
_entity_poly.entity_id
_entity_poly.type
_entity_poly.pdbx_seq_one_letter_code
_entity_poly.pdbx_strand_id
1 'polypeptide(L)'
;MTGQPSLRAVSDLHVGHRGNADVIDDILPAHPGDWLIVAGDVAEKVDHVIGALERLADRFERVIWVPGNHELWIASDDDGITSTTKYDRLVDACRAIGVDTPEDPYPLWTGPGGPAWVVPMFLLYDYSWTRSPGQSRASALAGARERRVVASDEFLIDPAPYPDAAAWCAARLVATTTRLAALDPAHPTVLVNHWPLLRAPTEVLRHPDFALWCGTDQTADWHRRYRATASVYGHLHIPRTTVHDSVRFDEVSLGYPREWAARGRPDPLARQILPVPDHPQVRWIRGRDGLPRIARAGEDGPDLEEER
;
A
#
# COMPACT_ATOMS: atom_id res chain seq x y z
N MET A 1 19.31 -9.60 20.68
CA MET A 1 18.11 -8.85 20.25
C MET A 1 17.59 -8.12 21.49
N THR A 2 17.81 -6.81 21.61
CA THR A 2 17.54 -6.01 22.83
C THR A 2 16.51 -4.90 22.57
N GLY A 3 15.74 -5.00 21.51
CA GLY A 3 14.69 -4.01 21.17
C GLY A 3 13.32 -4.42 21.72
N GLN A 4 12.37 -3.50 21.62
CA GLN A 4 10.94 -3.76 21.86
C GLN A 4 10.27 -4.16 20.54
N PRO A 5 9.14 -4.91 20.57
CA PRO A 5 8.39 -5.25 19.36
C PRO A 5 7.90 -4.01 18.65
N SER A 6 7.78 -4.10 17.33
CA SER A 6 7.32 -3.01 16.46
C SER A 6 6.29 -3.50 15.45
N LEU A 7 5.38 -2.60 15.05
CA LEU A 7 4.52 -2.76 13.89
C LEU A 7 5.29 -2.22 12.67
N ARG A 8 5.50 -3.09 11.67
CA ARG A 8 6.26 -2.76 10.47
C ARG A 8 5.39 -2.86 9.22
N ALA A 9 5.82 -2.26 8.13
CA ALA A 9 5.09 -2.30 6.87
C ALA A 9 6.02 -2.34 5.65
N VAL A 10 5.56 -3.01 4.60
CA VAL A 10 6.18 -3.08 3.28
C VAL A 10 5.08 -3.24 2.22
N SER A 11 5.34 -2.87 0.97
CA SER A 11 4.45 -3.14 -0.15
C SER A 11 5.19 -3.22 -1.49
N ASP A 12 4.45 -3.53 -2.56
CA ASP A 12 4.96 -3.54 -3.94
C ASP A 12 6.20 -4.42 -4.10
N LEU A 13 6.12 -5.63 -3.54
CA LEU A 13 7.22 -6.58 -3.54
C LEU A 13 7.47 -7.19 -4.93
N HIS A 14 6.39 -7.36 -5.72
CA HIS A 14 6.45 -7.87 -7.08
C HIS A 14 7.38 -9.08 -7.24
N VAL A 15 7.23 -10.08 -6.36
CA VAL A 15 8.12 -11.26 -6.32
C VAL A 15 8.08 -12.09 -7.60
N GLY A 16 7.07 -11.91 -8.44
CA GLY A 16 7.03 -12.49 -9.80
C GLY A 16 8.09 -11.92 -10.74
N HIS A 17 8.66 -10.76 -10.46
CA HIS A 17 9.77 -10.18 -11.20
C HIS A 17 11.10 -10.81 -10.80
N ARG A 18 11.88 -11.29 -11.79
CA ARG A 18 13.16 -11.98 -11.56
C ARG A 18 14.12 -11.23 -10.61
N GLY A 19 14.14 -9.89 -10.63
CA GLY A 19 14.99 -9.10 -9.75
C GLY A 19 14.48 -8.95 -8.32
N ASN A 20 13.22 -9.33 -8.06
CA ASN A 20 12.58 -9.26 -6.74
C ASN A 20 12.28 -10.65 -6.15
N ALA A 21 12.59 -11.74 -6.87
CA ALA A 21 12.22 -13.10 -6.46
C ALA A 21 12.69 -13.45 -5.02
N ASP A 22 13.86 -12.98 -4.64
CA ASP A 22 14.49 -13.29 -3.35
C ASP A 22 14.30 -12.18 -2.30
N VAL A 23 13.56 -11.09 -2.62
CA VAL A 23 13.39 -9.94 -1.71
C VAL A 23 12.78 -10.31 -0.37
N ILE A 24 11.96 -11.34 -0.34
CA ILE A 24 11.35 -11.86 0.90
C ILE A 24 12.41 -12.28 1.92
N ASP A 25 13.60 -12.71 1.47
CA ASP A 25 14.67 -13.15 2.37
C ASP A 25 15.31 -12.01 3.14
N ASP A 26 15.21 -10.79 2.62
CA ASP A 26 15.72 -9.57 3.26
C ASP A 26 14.70 -8.96 4.24
N ILE A 27 13.44 -9.44 4.26
CA ILE A 27 12.40 -8.96 5.17
C ILE A 27 12.44 -9.79 6.45
N LEU A 28 13.12 -9.26 7.45
CA LEU A 28 13.36 -9.94 8.72
C LEU A 28 12.80 -9.13 9.89
N PRO A 29 12.21 -9.78 10.89
CA PRO A 29 11.84 -9.12 12.14
C PRO A 29 13.10 -8.72 12.93
N ALA A 30 13.04 -7.58 13.59
CA ALA A 30 14.08 -7.16 14.54
C ALA A 30 13.82 -7.72 15.95
N HIS A 31 12.57 -8.08 16.24
CA HIS A 31 12.12 -8.67 17.50
C HIS A 31 11.10 -9.78 17.21
N PRO A 32 11.07 -10.89 17.99
CA PRO A 32 10.10 -11.98 17.78
C PRO A 32 8.63 -11.56 17.83
N GLY A 33 8.31 -10.50 18.56
CA GLY A 33 6.95 -9.93 18.64
C GLY A 33 6.65 -8.85 17.59
N ASP A 34 7.46 -8.71 16.52
CA ASP A 34 7.17 -7.77 15.44
C ASP A 34 5.97 -8.24 14.63
N TRP A 35 5.07 -7.29 14.32
CA TRP A 35 3.99 -7.49 13.34
C TRP A 35 4.40 -6.89 12.00
N LEU A 36 3.92 -7.50 10.91
CA LEU A 36 4.19 -7.01 9.55
C LEU A 36 2.88 -6.71 8.81
N ILE A 37 2.76 -5.52 8.28
CA ILE A 37 1.78 -5.13 7.29
C ILE A 37 2.38 -5.33 5.90
N VAL A 38 1.68 -6.05 5.03
CA VAL A 38 2.01 -6.18 3.60
C VAL A 38 0.93 -5.45 2.81
N ALA A 39 1.24 -4.22 2.39
CA ALA A 39 0.26 -3.29 1.83
C ALA A 39 0.07 -3.45 0.31
N GLY A 40 -0.04 -4.68 -0.17
CA GLY A 40 -0.40 -5.05 -1.53
C GLY A 40 0.75 -5.15 -2.52
N ASP A 41 0.41 -5.57 -3.73
CA ASP A 41 1.30 -5.80 -4.86
C ASP A 41 2.47 -6.74 -4.52
N VAL A 42 2.12 -7.88 -3.89
CA VAL A 42 3.06 -8.97 -3.63
C VAL A 42 3.42 -9.68 -4.95
N ALA A 43 2.40 -10.07 -5.71
CA ALA A 43 2.52 -10.69 -7.03
C ALA A 43 1.19 -10.74 -7.78
N GLU A 44 1.25 -11.14 -9.07
CA GLU A 44 0.06 -11.32 -9.89
C GLU A 44 -0.60 -12.71 -9.70
N LYS A 45 0.20 -13.75 -9.39
CA LYS A 45 -0.29 -15.13 -9.24
C LYS A 45 -0.57 -15.48 -7.80
N VAL A 46 -1.71 -16.14 -7.56
CA VAL A 46 -2.13 -16.56 -6.21
C VAL A 46 -1.04 -17.35 -5.50
N ASP A 47 -0.45 -18.33 -6.17
CA ASP A 47 0.61 -19.18 -5.57
C ASP A 47 1.84 -18.37 -5.17
N HIS A 48 2.22 -17.36 -5.94
CA HIS A 48 3.35 -16.48 -5.60
C HIS A 48 3.01 -15.58 -4.41
N VAL A 49 1.78 -15.04 -4.35
CA VAL A 49 1.30 -14.24 -3.21
C VAL A 49 1.35 -15.08 -1.94
N ILE A 50 0.72 -16.26 -1.98
CA ILE A 50 0.61 -17.13 -0.80
C ILE A 50 1.97 -17.64 -0.37
N GLY A 51 2.82 -18.11 -1.29
CA GLY A 51 4.17 -18.56 -0.94
C GLY A 51 5.06 -17.47 -0.35
N ALA A 52 4.89 -16.21 -0.77
CA ALA A 52 5.58 -15.09 -0.15
C ALA A 52 5.04 -14.77 1.26
N LEU A 53 3.71 -14.72 1.42
CA LEU A 53 3.06 -14.42 2.69
C LEU A 53 3.30 -15.53 3.74
N GLU A 54 3.32 -16.81 3.35
CA GLU A 54 3.62 -17.95 4.22
C GLU A 54 5.04 -17.81 4.80
N ARG A 55 6.04 -17.50 3.95
CA ARG A 55 7.43 -17.27 4.41
C ARG A 55 7.55 -16.09 5.38
N LEU A 56 6.72 -15.06 5.24
CA LEU A 56 6.67 -13.94 6.17
C LEU A 56 5.94 -14.32 7.46
N ALA A 57 4.85 -15.10 7.38
CA ALA A 57 4.11 -15.59 8.54
C ALA A 57 4.95 -16.52 9.43
N ASP A 58 5.87 -17.28 8.84
CA ASP A 58 6.84 -18.10 9.59
C ASP A 58 7.84 -17.28 10.43
N ARG A 59 7.99 -15.99 10.16
CA ARG A 59 9.02 -15.12 10.77
C ARG A 59 8.46 -14.08 11.74
N PHE A 60 7.30 -13.52 11.42
CA PHE A 60 6.68 -12.47 12.20
C PHE A 60 5.60 -13.02 13.12
N GLU A 61 5.41 -12.41 14.29
CA GLU A 61 4.35 -12.78 15.24
C GLU A 61 2.95 -12.70 14.60
N ARG A 62 2.77 -11.75 13.70
CA ARG A 62 1.53 -11.54 12.96
C ARG A 62 1.80 -10.90 11.61
N VAL A 63 1.16 -11.39 10.57
CA VAL A 63 1.17 -10.78 9.24
C VAL A 63 -0.24 -10.34 8.87
N ILE A 64 -0.35 -9.11 8.35
CA ILE A 64 -1.59 -8.47 7.94
C ILE A 64 -1.42 -8.07 6.48
N TRP A 65 -2.24 -8.61 5.60
CA TRP A 65 -2.17 -8.34 4.18
C TRP A 65 -3.40 -7.54 3.70
N VAL A 66 -3.20 -6.66 2.72
CA VAL A 66 -4.25 -6.05 1.90
C VAL A 66 -3.91 -6.25 0.43
N PRO A 67 -4.89 -6.39 -0.48
CA PRO A 67 -4.59 -6.53 -1.90
C PRO A 67 -4.17 -5.21 -2.53
N GLY A 68 -3.26 -5.26 -3.50
CA GLY A 68 -3.04 -4.22 -4.50
C GLY A 68 -3.73 -4.55 -5.82
N ASN A 69 -3.45 -3.78 -6.86
CA ASN A 69 -4.05 -4.02 -8.16
C ASN A 69 -3.47 -5.26 -8.86
N HIS A 70 -2.20 -5.59 -8.62
CA HIS A 70 -1.57 -6.78 -9.21
C HIS A 70 -2.21 -8.08 -8.74
N GLU A 71 -2.62 -8.19 -7.49
CA GLU A 71 -3.39 -9.33 -6.99
C GLU A 71 -4.74 -9.49 -7.70
N LEU A 72 -5.31 -8.39 -8.21
CA LEU A 72 -6.62 -8.40 -8.86
C LEU A 72 -6.55 -8.65 -10.37
N TRP A 73 -5.38 -8.55 -10.98
CA TRP A 73 -5.21 -8.77 -12.41
C TRP A 73 -5.54 -10.20 -12.80
N ILE A 74 -6.34 -10.34 -13.86
CA ILE A 74 -6.69 -11.61 -14.46
C ILE A 74 -5.72 -11.89 -15.61
N ALA A 75 -4.93 -12.95 -15.47
CA ALA A 75 -4.03 -13.43 -16.50
C ALA A 75 -4.72 -14.48 -17.39
N SER A 76 -4.11 -14.81 -18.52
CA SER A 76 -4.65 -15.80 -19.47
C SER A 76 -4.76 -17.22 -18.90
N ASP A 77 -4.07 -17.51 -17.81
CA ASP A 77 -4.07 -18.78 -17.09
C ASP A 77 -5.03 -18.77 -15.85
N ASP A 78 -5.77 -17.70 -15.62
CA ASP A 78 -6.77 -17.60 -14.54
C ASP A 78 -8.14 -18.22 -14.90
N ASP A 79 -8.23 -19.02 -15.97
CA ASP A 79 -9.38 -19.87 -16.36
C ASP A 79 -10.78 -19.22 -16.25
N GLY A 80 -10.92 -17.98 -16.72
CA GLY A 80 -12.21 -17.29 -16.81
C GLY A 80 -12.83 -16.88 -15.45
N ILE A 81 -12.05 -16.81 -14.39
CA ILE A 81 -12.50 -16.23 -13.13
C ILE A 81 -12.48 -14.69 -13.20
N THR A 82 -13.27 -14.06 -12.34
CA THR A 82 -13.27 -12.60 -12.17
C THR A 82 -12.25 -12.15 -11.12
N SER A 83 -11.88 -10.88 -11.12
CA SER A 83 -11.02 -10.30 -10.06
C SER A 83 -11.66 -10.41 -8.67
N THR A 84 -12.99 -10.35 -8.58
CA THR A 84 -13.71 -10.56 -7.31
C THR A 84 -13.54 -12.00 -6.81
N THR A 85 -13.71 -12.98 -7.68
CA THR A 85 -13.48 -14.39 -7.34
C THR A 85 -12.02 -14.67 -6.98
N LYS A 86 -11.07 -14.04 -7.68
CA LYS A 86 -9.65 -14.15 -7.36
C LYS A 86 -9.34 -13.57 -5.98
N TYR A 87 -9.90 -12.41 -5.66
CA TYR A 87 -9.78 -11.81 -4.34
C TYR A 87 -10.32 -12.73 -3.23
N ASP A 88 -11.51 -13.32 -3.42
CA ASP A 88 -12.09 -14.26 -2.44
C ASP A 88 -11.17 -15.47 -2.21
N ARG A 89 -10.60 -16.04 -3.28
CA ARG A 89 -9.61 -17.13 -3.19
C ARG A 89 -8.36 -16.73 -2.41
N LEU A 90 -7.86 -15.50 -2.62
CA LEU A 90 -6.71 -14.97 -1.87
C LEU A 90 -7.03 -14.81 -0.39
N VAL A 91 -8.22 -14.30 -0.05
CA VAL A 91 -8.67 -14.18 1.35
C VAL A 91 -8.71 -15.54 2.04
N ASP A 92 -9.31 -16.55 1.39
CA ASP A 92 -9.41 -17.89 1.95
C ASP A 92 -8.01 -18.53 2.12
N ALA A 93 -7.13 -18.36 1.14
CA ALA A 93 -5.77 -18.87 1.20
C ALA A 93 -4.91 -18.17 2.28
N CYS A 94 -5.03 -16.85 2.43
CA CYS A 94 -4.38 -16.11 3.52
C CYS A 94 -4.82 -16.60 4.89
N ARG A 95 -6.12 -16.82 5.09
CA ARG A 95 -6.66 -17.39 6.35
C ARG A 95 -6.10 -18.77 6.64
N ALA A 96 -5.93 -19.61 5.61
CA ALA A 96 -5.39 -20.97 5.76
C ALA A 96 -3.94 -20.98 6.30
N ILE A 97 -3.17 -19.93 6.06
CA ILE A 97 -1.80 -19.76 6.54
C ILE A 97 -1.67 -18.78 7.72
N GLY A 98 -2.80 -18.36 8.32
CA GLY A 98 -2.80 -17.49 9.50
C GLY A 98 -2.48 -16.01 9.23
N VAL A 99 -2.66 -15.54 8.00
CA VAL A 99 -2.49 -14.14 7.61
C VAL A 99 -3.82 -13.41 7.67
N ASP A 100 -3.89 -12.28 8.40
CA ASP A 100 -5.09 -11.44 8.46
C ASP A 100 -5.33 -10.69 7.14
N THR A 101 -6.61 -10.54 6.80
CA THR A 101 -7.07 -9.90 5.57
C THR A 101 -8.02 -8.73 5.85
N PRO A 102 -8.41 -7.94 4.84
CA PRO A 102 -9.45 -6.92 4.99
C PRO A 102 -10.81 -7.47 5.45
N GLU A 103 -11.06 -8.76 5.32
CA GLU A 103 -12.33 -9.41 5.68
C GLU A 103 -12.37 -9.95 7.11
N ASP A 104 -11.22 -9.95 7.79
CA ASP A 104 -11.10 -10.47 9.16
C ASP A 104 -11.33 -9.38 10.22
N PRO A 105 -11.60 -9.71 11.49
CA PRO A 105 -11.67 -8.71 12.55
C PRO A 105 -10.37 -7.89 12.62
N TYR A 106 -10.51 -6.57 12.74
CA TYR A 106 -9.34 -5.71 12.82
C TYR A 106 -8.54 -5.99 14.10
N PRO A 107 -7.23 -6.30 14.02
CA PRO A 107 -6.43 -6.58 15.18
C PRO A 107 -6.07 -5.29 15.94
N LEU A 108 -6.00 -5.39 17.27
CA LEU A 108 -5.55 -4.33 18.15
C LEU A 108 -4.05 -4.54 18.44
N TRP A 109 -3.20 -3.64 17.96
CA TRP A 109 -1.80 -3.56 18.35
C TRP A 109 -1.71 -3.02 19.78
N THR A 110 -1.11 -3.79 20.69
CA THR A 110 -0.93 -3.42 22.10
C THR A 110 0.54 -3.25 22.50
N GLY A 111 1.43 -3.32 21.54
CA GLY A 111 2.86 -3.09 21.74
C GLY A 111 3.22 -1.61 21.87
N PRO A 112 4.53 -1.29 21.87
CA PRO A 112 5.01 0.09 21.97
C PRO A 112 4.36 1.03 20.95
N GLY A 113 4.02 2.24 21.41
CA GLY A 113 3.30 3.22 20.58
C GLY A 113 1.81 2.98 20.41
N GLY A 114 1.26 1.89 21.02
CA GLY A 114 -0.17 1.61 21.06
C GLY A 114 -0.81 1.95 22.40
N PRO A 115 -2.09 1.49 22.62
CA PRO A 115 -2.87 0.66 21.73
C PRO A 115 -3.39 1.39 20.49
N ALA A 116 -3.47 0.68 19.35
CA ALA A 116 -4.03 1.20 18.11
C ALA A 116 -4.69 0.07 17.27
N TRP A 117 -5.87 0.32 16.70
CA TRP A 117 -6.47 -0.60 15.74
C TRP A 117 -5.66 -0.61 14.45
N VAL A 118 -5.18 -1.75 14.01
CA VAL A 118 -4.64 -1.92 12.66
C VAL A 118 -5.80 -2.26 11.74
N VAL A 119 -6.05 -1.42 10.76
CA VAL A 119 -7.24 -1.48 9.91
C VAL A 119 -6.84 -1.83 8.49
N PRO A 120 -6.69 -3.12 8.15
CA PRO A 120 -6.51 -3.53 6.76
C PRO A 120 -7.79 -3.27 5.97
N MET A 121 -7.66 -2.54 4.87
CA MET A 121 -8.75 -2.18 3.99
C MET A 121 -8.49 -2.67 2.57
N PHE A 122 -9.55 -2.93 1.85
CA PHE A 122 -9.52 -3.09 0.42
C PHE A 122 -10.42 -2.04 -0.20
N LEU A 123 -9.80 -1.00 -0.71
CA LEU A 123 -10.43 0.08 -1.47
C LEU A 123 -9.70 0.17 -2.81
N LEU A 124 -10.44 0.35 -3.87
CA LEU A 124 -9.88 0.61 -5.19
C LEU A 124 -9.83 2.12 -5.45
N TYR A 125 -10.13 2.48 -6.67
CA TYR A 125 -10.26 3.84 -7.17
C TYR A 125 -11.59 4.01 -7.91
N ASP A 126 -12.06 5.26 -7.99
CA ASP A 126 -13.32 5.60 -8.68
C ASP A 126 -13.13 6.64 -9.79
N TYR A 127 -11.89 6.92 -10.16
CA TYR A 127 -11.49 7.92 -11.16
C TYR A 127 -11.83 9.37 -10.77
N SER A 128 -12.10 9.65 -9.49
CA SER A 128 -12.45 11.00 -9.04
C SER A 128 -11.26 11.96 -9.07
N TRP A 129 -10.02 11.46 -9.02
CA TRP A 129 -8.82 12.28 -9.01
C TRP A 129 -8.45 12.78 -10.40
N THR A 130 -9.36 13.52 -11.01
CA THR A 130 -9.20 14.12 -12.33
C THR A 130 -8.25 15.33 -12.31
N ARG A 131 -7.66 15.67 -13.45
CA ARG A 131 -6.77 16.86 -13.57
C ARG A 131 -7.47 18.19 -13.33
N SER A 132 -8.74 18.26 -13.68
CA SER A 132 -9.53 19.49 -13.58
C SER A 132 -10.80 19.23 -12.78
N PRO A 133 -11.16 20.08 -11.82
CA PRO A 133 -12.40 19.95 -11.08
C PRO A 133 -13.61 19.83 -12.03
N GLY A 134 -14.51 18.90 -11.74
CA GLY A 134 -15.73 18.69 -12.54
C GLY A 134 -15.52 17.99 -13.88
N GLN A 135 -14.31 17.53 -14.20
CA GLN A 135 -14.07 16.74 -15.40
C GLN A 135 -14.79 15.38 -15.28
N SER A 136 -15.52 14.97 -16.32
CA SER A 136 -16.15 13.64 -16.33
C SER A 136 -15.10 12.54 -16.46
N ARG A 137 -15.38 11.35 -15.90
CA ARG A 137 -14.54 10.14 -16.04
C ARG A 137 -14.16 9.87 -17.51
N ALA A 138 -15.15 9.89 -18.40
CA ALA A 138 -14.92 9.62 -19.82
C ALA A 138 -13.93 10.62 -20.43
N SER A 139 -14.08 11.91 -20.13
CA SER A 139 -13.16 12.96 -20.60
C SER A 139 -11.77 12.82 -19.98
N ALA A 140 -11.69 12.46 -18.71
CA ALA A 140 -10.40 12.26 -18.02
C ALA A 140 -9.62 11.10 -18.62
N LEU A 141 -10.26 9.94 -18.81
CA LEU A 141 -9.66 8.75 -19.43
C LEU A 141 -9.26 9.01 -20.90
N ALA A 142 -10.09 9.69 -21.68
CA ALA A 142 -9.74 10.08 -23.05
C ALA A 142 -8.48 10.96 -23.07
N GLY A 143 -8.44 11.99 -22.23
CA GLY A 143 -7.28 12.87 -22.12
C GLY A 143 -6.01 12.17 -21.63
N ALA A 144 -6.12 11.22 -20.69
CA ALA A 144 -5.00 10.39 -20.26
C ALA A 144 -4.44 9.55 -21.42
N ARG A 145 -5.31 8.90 -22.22
CA ARG A 145 -4.93 8.12 -23.42
C ARG A 145 -4.24 9.00 -24.48
N GLU A 146 -4.74 10.21 -24.74
CA GLU A 146 -4.09 11.16 -25.65
C GLU A 146 -2.66 11.49 -25.19
N ARG A 147 -2.42 11.58 -23.88
CA ARG A 147 -1.10 11.80 -23.28
C ARG A 147 -0.31 10.50 -23.09
N ARG A 148 -0.82 9.37 -23.60
CA ARG A 148 -0.20 8.05 -23.54
C ARG A 148 -0.03 7.52 -22.11
N VAL A 149 -0.97 7.87 -21.22
CA VAL A 149 -1.04 7.35 -19.86
C VAL A 149 -2.25 6.44 -19.76
N VAL A 150 -2.01 5.17 -19.49
CA VAL A 150 -3.04 4.14 -19.32
C VAL A 150 -2.54 3.16 -18.25
N ALA A 151 -3.37 2.83 -17.28
CA ALA A 151 -3.08 1.77 -16.33
C ALA A 151 -3.43 0.39 -16.93
N SER A 152 -2.64 -0.61 -16.61
CA SER A 152 -2.91 -2.02 -16.99
C SER A 152 -4.23 -2.51 -16.42
N ASP A 153 -4.68 -1.95 -15.32
CA ASP A 153 -5.95 -2.23 -14.65
C ASP A 153 -7.17 -2.12 -15.58
N GLU A 154 -7.13 -1.18 -16.55
CA GLU A 154 -8.21 -1.02 -17.56
C GLU A 154 -8.44 -2.27 -18.42
N PHE A 155 -7.48 -3.18 -18.45
CA PHE A 155 -7.49 -4.40 -19.30
C PHE A 155 -7.43 -5.67 -18.47
N LEU A 156 -6.93 -5.62 -17.25
CA LEU A 156 -6.60 -6.79 -16.45
C LEU A 156 -7.50 -6.96 -15.22
N ILE A 157 -8.31 -5.95 -14.85
CA ILE A 157 -9.30 -6.09 -13.78
C ILE A 157 -10.66 -6.38 -14.38
N ASP A 158 -11.20 -7.56 -14.06
CA ASP A 158 -12.61 -7.92 -14.30
C ASP A 158 -13.40 -7.78 -12.98
N PRO A 159 -14.10 -6.67 -12.77
CA PRO A 159 -14.78 -6.39 -11.52
C PRO A 159 -16.12 -7.12 -11.37
N ALA A 160 -16.52 -8.00 -12.31
CA ALA A 160 -17.82 -8.68 -12.22
C ALA A 160 -18.01 -9.36 -10.84
N PRO A 161 -19.21 -9.29 -10.22
CA PRO A 161 -20.49 -8.85 -10.79
C PRO A 161 -20.73 -7.34 -10.80
N TYR A 162 -19.78 -6.52 -10.38
CA TYR A 162 -19.91 -5.06 -10.47
C TYR A 162 -19.75 -4.60 -11.92
N PRO A 163 -20.46 -3.53 -12.34
CA PRO A 163 -20.37 -3.05 -13.73
C PRO A 163 -19.00 -2.48 -14.10
N ASP A 164 -18.24 -2.00 -13.13
CA ASP A 164 -16.88 -1.47 -13.31
C ASP A 164 -16.12 -1.35 -11.96
N ALA A 165 -14.84 -0.99 -12.02
CA ALA A 165 -14.00 -0.82 -10.84
C ALA A 165 -14.51 0.26 -9.87
N ALA A 166 -15.13 1.33 -10.38
CA ALA A 166 -15.68 2.39 -9.53
C ALA A 166 -16.90 1.90 -8.72
N ALA A 167 -17.74 1.07 -9.31
CA ALA A 167 -18.87 0.46 -8.58
C ALA A 167 -18.39 -0.54 -7.52
N TRP A 168 -17.34 -1.30 -7.83
CA TRP A 168 -16.70 -2.16 -6.83
C TRP A 168 -16.08 -1.33 -5.70
N CYS A 169 -15.34 -0.26 -6.03
CA CYS A 169 -14.82 0.70 -5.05
C CYS A 169 -15.95 1.23 -4.14
N ALA A 170 -17.09 1.66 -4.70
CA ALA A 170 -18.21 2.16 -3.92
C ALA A 170 -18.77 1.10 -2.94
N ALA A 171 -18.89 -0.14 -3.36
CA ALA A 171 -19.30 -1.24 -2.49
C ALA A 171 -18.29 -1.48 -1.35
N ARG A 172 -17.00 -1.44 -1.65
CA ARG A 172 -15.91 -1.58 -0.66
C ARG A 172 -15.91 -0.42 0.35
N LEU A 173 -16.13 0.81 -0.10
CA LEU A 173 -16.24 1.98 0.77
C LEU A 173 -17.40 1.83 1.78
N VAL A 174 -18.58 1.38 1.33
CA VAL A 174 -19.73 1.14 2.21
C VAL A 174 -19.40 0.07 3.27
N ALA A 175 -18.86 -1.07 2.84
CA ALA A 175 -18.50 -2.16 3.75
C ALA A 175 -17.45 -1.71 4.78
N THR A 176 -16.39 -1.04 4.33
CA THR A 176 -15.30 -0.56 5.20
C THR A 176 -15.79 0.52 6.17
N THR A 177 -16.60 1.47 5.70
CA THR A 177 -17.19 2.51 6.57
C THR A 177 -18.02 1.90 7.68
N THR A 178 -18.83 0.88 7.37
CA THR A 178 -19.66 0.17 8.36
C THR A 178 -18.78 -0.49 9.43
N ARG A 179 -17.71 -1.14 9.04
CA ARG A 179 -16.76 -1.80 9.96
C ARG A 179 -16.00 -0.80 10.81
N LEU A 180 -15.51 0.30 10.22
CA LEU A 180 -14.81 1.37 10.93
C LEU A 180 -15.72 2.05 11.98
N ALA A 181 -17.00 2.23 11.66
CA ALA A 181 -17.97 2.82 12.59
C ALA A 181 -18.27 1.92 13.81
N ALA A 182 -17.98 0.64 13.72
CA ALA A 182 -18.16 -0.32 14.82
C ALA A 182 -16.93 -0.45 15.74
N LEU A 183 -15.80 0.18 15.41
CA LEU A 183 -14.61 0.15 16.25
C LEU A 183 -14.81 0.96 17.54
N ASP A 184 -14.18 0.48 18.62
CA ASP A 184 -14.10 1.25 19.86
C ASP A 184 -13.31 2.54 19.61
N PRO A 185 -13.95 3.71 19.77
CA PRO A 185 -13.31 4.99 19.53
C PRO A 185 -12.27 5.36 20.59
N ALA A 186 -12.10 4.56 21.66
CA ALA A 186 -11.06 4.79 22.67
C ALA A 186 -9.64 4.66 22.09
N HIS A 187 -9.46 3.87 21.04
CA HIS A 187 -8.16 3.65 20.42
C HIS A 187 -8.05 4.36 19.07
N PRO A 188 -6.90 4.94 18.74
CA PRO A 188 -6.61 5.46 17.40
C PRO A 188 -6.46 4.30 16.40
N THR A 189 -6.29 4.64 15.12
CA THR A 189 -6.14 3.67 14.05
C THR A 189 -4.80 3.80 13.32
N VAL A 190 -4.35 2.69 12.73
CA VAL A 190 -3.38 2.64 11.63
C VAL A 190 -4.18 2.18 10.42
N LEU A 191 -4.48 3.10 9.51
CA LEU A 191 -5.25 2.81 8.30
C LEU A 191 -4.33 2.23 7.23
N VAL A 192 -4.64 1.04 6.74
CA VAL A 192 -3.82 0.33 5.75
C VAL A 192 -4.65 0.11 4.49
N ASN A 193 -4.18 0.60 3.37
CA ASN A 193 -4.76 0.36 2.05
C ASN A 193 -3.64 0.40 1.01
N HIS A 194 -3.74 -0.36 -0.07
CA HIS A 194 -2.71 -0.29 -1.10
C HIS A 194 -2.66 1.09 -1.77
N TRP A 195 -3.80 1.65 -2.11
CA TRP A 195 -3.92 3.00 -2.67
C TRP A 195 -3.92 4.06 -1.56
N PRO A 196 -3.29 5.23 -1.75
CA PRO A 196 -3.33 6.32 -0.78
C PRO A 196 -4.77 6.79 -0.52
N LEU A 197 -5.06 7.20 0.72
CA LEU A 197 -6.38 7.73 1.10
C LEU A 197 -6.56 9.21 0.73
N LEU A 198 -5.48 9.90 0.39
CA LEU A 198 -5.47 11.30 -0.05
C LEU A 198 -4.88 11.41 -1.44
N ARG A 199 -5.35 12.40 -2.19
CA ARG A 199 -4.80 12.73 -3.48
C ARG A 199 -3.39 13.37 -3.40
N ALA A 200 -3.12 14.17 -2.36
CA ALA A 200 -1.88 14.92 -2.21
C ALA A 200 -0.60 14.07 -2.45
N PRO A 201 -0.48 12.82 -1.96
CA PRO A 201 0.63 11.95 -2.31
C PRO A 201 0.87 11.73 -3.81
N THR A 202 -0.13 11.91 -4.67
CA THR A 202 0.02 11.70 -6.11
C THR A 202 0.56 12.92 -6.87
N GLU A 203 0.71 14.07 -6.21
CA GLU A 203 1.17 15.32 -6.86
C GLU A 203 2.62 15.24 -7.37
N VAL A 204 3.40 14.29 -6.87
CA VAL A 204 4.79 14.05 -7.32
C VAL A 204 4.90 13.10 -8.51
N LEU A 205 3.79 12.55 -8.98
CA LEU A 205 3.78 11.63 -10.11
C LEU A 205 4.28 12.33 -11.37
N ARG A 206 5.24 11.68 -12.06
CA ARG A 206 5.75 12.14 -13.36
C ARG A 206 4.63 12.31 -14.40
N HIS A 207 3.61 11.47 -14.30
CA HIS A 207 2.44 11.48 -15.16
C HIS A 207 1.20 11.74 -14.29
N PRO A 208 0.78 13.01 -14.11
CA PRO A 208 -0.33 13.36 -13.21
C PRO A 208 -1.67 12.68 -13.53
N ASP A 209 -1.87 12.24 -14.79
CA ASP A 209 -3.07 11.49 -15.18
C ASP A 209 -3.15 10.12 -14.50
N PHE A 210 -2.02 9.56 -14.05
CA PHE A 210 -2.02 8.27 -13.35
C PHE A 210 -2.79 8.32 -12.04
N ALA A 211 -2.98 9.52 -11.46
CA ALA A 211 -3.80 9.70 -10.26
C ALA A 211 -5.24 9.17 -10.43
N LEU A 212 -5.76 9.06 -11.65
CA LEU A 212 -7.09 8.48 -11.93
C LEU A 212 -7.25 7.07 -11.37
N TRP A 213 -6.17 6.31 -11.26
CA TRP A 213 -6.14 4.92 -10.77
C TRP A 213 -5.54 4.80 -9.36
N CYS A 214 -5.41 5.91 -8.61
CA CYS A 214 -4.71 5.90 -7.33
C CYS A 214 -5.62 6.03 -6.10
N GLY A 215 -6.93 6.19 -6.25
CA GLY A 215 -7.82 6.29 -5.09
C GLY A 215 -9.13 7.02 -5.38
N THR A 216 -9.72 7.60 -4.32
CA THR A 216 -11.04 8.22 -4.36
C THR A 216 -11.13 9.44 -3.45
N ASP A 217 -11.88 10.47 -3.85
CA ASP A 217 -12.15 11.65 -3.02
C ASP A 217 -12.98 11.30 -1.76
N GLN A 218 -13.65 10.14 -1.73
CA GLN A 218 -14.52 9.75 -0.62
C GLN A 218 -13.76 9.38 0.67
N THR A 219 -12.45 9.18 0.59
CA THR A 219 -11.59 8.88 1.76
C THR A 219 -10.83 10.10 2.29
N ALA A 220 -11.04 11.28 1.70
CA ALA A 220 -10.24 12.48 1.96
C ALA A 220 -10.20 12.95 3.43
N ASP A 221 -11.19 12.59 4.24
CA ASP A 221 -11.25 12.94 5.66
C ASP A 221 -11.03 11.75 6.62
N TRP A 222 -10.81 10.53 6.09
CA TRP A 222 -10.80 9.31 6.90
C TRP A 222 -9.68 9.30 7.93
N HIS A 223 -8.51 9.84 7.62
CA HIS A 223 -7.40 9.94 8.56
C HIS A 223 -7.76 10.77 9.81
N ARG A 224 -8.59 11.81 9.66
CA ARG A 224 -9.11 12.60 10.79
C ARG A 224 -10.32 11.93 11.43
N ARG A 225 -11.29 11.51 10.60
CA ARG A 225 -12.56 10.94 11.06
C ARG A 225 -12.35 9.68 11.91
N TYR A 226 -11.38 8.86 11.56
CA TYR A 226 -11.06 7.62 12.28
C TYR A 226 -9.81 7.74 13.14
N ARG A 227 -9.38 8.98 13.46
CA ARG A 227 -8.29 9.27 14.39
C ARG A 227 -7.02 8.47 14.08
N ALA A 228 -6.60 8.47 12.81
CA ALA A 228 -5.42 7.75 12.41
C ALA A 228 -4.15 8.33 13.05
N THR A 229 -3.26 7.47 13.52
CA THR A 229 -1.86 7.80 13.88
C THR A 229 -0.96 7.68 12.66
N ALA A 230 -1.33 6.78 11.74
CA ALA A 230 -0.65 6.61 10.46
C ALA A 230 -1.62 6.09 9.40
N SER A 231 -1.36 6.45 8.14
CA SER A 231 -1.91 5.83 6.94
C SER A 231 -0.78 5.15 6.18
N VAL A 232 -0.89 3.85 5.96
CA VAL A 232 0.11 3.02 5.28
C VAL A 232 -0.39 2.65 3.91
N TYR A 233 0.41 2.87 2.88
CA TYR A 233 0.03 2.59 1.50
C TYR A 233 1.26 2.27 0.62
N GLY A 234 1.01 1.85 -0.62
CA GLY A 234 2.00 1.58 -1.66
C GLY A 234 1.62 2.22 -2.99
N HIS A 235 1.63 1.41 -4.08
CA HIS A 235 1.12 1.75 -5.40
C HIS A 235 1.92 2.80 -6.19
N LEU A 236 2.47 3.82 -5.53
CA LEU A 236 3.15 4.91 -6.22
C LEU A 236 4.61 4.60 -6.54
N HIS A 237 5.19 3.59 -5.88
CA HIS A 237 6.61 3.21 -5.95
C HIS A 237 7.56 4.37 -5.60
N ILE A 238 7.13 5.27 -4.71
CA ILE A 238 7.89 6.44 -4.25
C ILE A 238 7.98 6.39 -2.72
N PRO A 239 8.81 5.50 -2.14
CA PRO A 239 8.89 5.30 -0.70
C PRO A 239 9.26 6.60 0.01
N ARG A 240 8.34 7.08 0.86
CA ARG A 240 8.48 8.33 1.62
C ARG A 240 7.50 8.39 2.78
N THR A 241 7.66 9.37 3.63
CA THR A 241 6.69 9.75 4.66
C THR A 241 6.25 11.19 4.41
N THR A 242 4.95 11.43 4.34
CA THR A 242 4.38 12.79 4.31
C THR A 242 3.47 12.98 5.51
N VAL A 243 3.19 14.23 5.87
CA VAL A 243 2.30 14.56 6.99
C VAL A 243 1.15 15.42 6.47
N HIS A 244 -0.08 14.99 6.71
CA HIS A 244 -1.29 15.72 6.38
C HIS A 244 -2.19 15.79 7.62
N ASP A 245 -2.63 16.99 7.99
CA ASP A 245 -3.45 17.22 9.20
C ASP A 245 -2.84 16.56 10.46
N SER A 246 -1.52 16.63 10.61
CA SER A 246 -0.75 16.01 11.70
C SER A 246 -0.76 14.47 11.72
N VAL A 247 -1.24 13.81 10.67
CA VAL A 247 -1.21 12.37 10.50
C VAL A 247 -0.11 11.99 9.51
N ARG A 248 0.66 10.95 9.84
CA ARG A 248 1.68 10.38 8.94
C ARG A 248 1.04 9.55 7.85
N PHE A 249 1.55 9.73 6.64
CA PHE A 249 1.25 8.92 5.47
C PHE A 249 2.54 8.26 5.00
N ASP A 250 2.65 6.96 5.22
CA ASP A 250 3.83 6.16 4.93
C ASP A 250 3.63 5.36 3.64
N GLU A 251 4.27 5.79 2.57
CA GLU A 251 4.40 5.04 1.33
C GLU A 251 5.55 4.03 1.49
N VAL A 252 5.22 2.73 1.52
CA VAL A 252 6.14 1.68 1.97
C VAL A 252 6.60 0.74 0.85
N SER A 253 6.50 1.16 -0.40
CA SER A 253 6.82 0.31 -1.55
C SER A 253 8.31 0.02 -1.72
N LEU A 254 8.60 -1.19 -2.17
CA LEU A 254 9.86 -1.53 -2.82
C LEU A 254 9.85 -1.11 -4.28
N GLY A 255 8.83 -1.49 -5.04
CA GLY A 255 8.71 -1.26 -6.47
C GLY A 255 9.53 -2.21 -7.34
N TYR A 256 9.57 -1.92 -8.64
CA TYR A 256 10.27 -2.76 -9.63
C TYR A 256 11.80 -2.68 -9.52
N PRO A 257 12.52 -3.74 -9.92
CA PRO A 257 14.00 -3.76 -9.90
C PRO A 257 14.64 -2.56 -10.58
N ARG A 258 14.11 -2.12 -11.73
CA ARG A 258 14.64 -0.95 -12.46
C ARG A 258 14.52 0.36 -11.66
N GLU A 259 13.50 0.47 -10.80
CA GLU A 259 13.24 1.67 -10.02
C GLU A 259 14.17 1.76 -8.82
N TRP A 260 14.20 0.72 -7.98
CA TRP A 260 15.07 0.73 -6.81
C TRP A 260 16.57 0.57 -7.16
N ALA A 261 16.91 -0.03 -8.30
CA ALA A 261 18.29 -0.02 -8.79
C ALA A 261 18.77 1.40 -9.13
N ALA A 262 17.88 2.24 -9.63
CA ALA A 262 18.20 3.64 -9.95
C ALA A 262 18.23 4.54 -8.71
N ARG A 263 17.21 4.45 -7.83
CA ARG A 263 17.03 5.36 -6.69
C ARG A 263 17.62 4.84 -5.36
N GLY A 264 18.06 3.60 -5.30
CA GLY A 264 18.29 2.88 -4.05
C GLY A 264 17.00 2.24 -3.51
N ARG A 265 17.14 1.29 -2.62
CA ARG A 265 16.00 0.68 -1.92
C ARG A 265 15.98 1.09 -0.45
N PRO A 266 14.82 1.14 0.20
CA PRO A 266 14.73 1.37 1.64
C PRO A 266 15.56 0.32 2.43
N ASP A 267 16.18 0.75 3.52
CA ASP A 267 16.88 -0.12 4.45
C ASP A 267 16.59 0.34 5.88
N PRO A 268 15.84 -0.43 6.68
CA PRO A 268 15.25 -1.73 6.35
C PRO A 268 14.08 -1.64 5.34
N LEU A 269 13.85 -2.74 4.61
CA LEU A 269 12.71 -2.84 3.69
C LEU A 269 11.37 -2.72 4.41
N ALA A 270 11.21 -3.47 5.50
CA ALA A 270 10.03 -3.38 6.36
C ALA A 270 10.19 -2.18 7.31
N ARG A 271 9.51 -1.07 6.97
CA ARG A 271 9.59 0.19 7.71
C ARG A 271 8.78 0.12 9.00
N GLN A 272 9.28 0.74 10.05
CA GLN A 272 8.58 0.83 11.33
C GLN A 272 7.45 1.85 11.26
N ILE A 273 6.26 1.42 11.67
CA ILE A 273 5.07 2.27 11.79
C ILE A 273 4.82 2.65 13.25
N LEU A 274 4.85 1.65 14.15
CA LEU A 274 4.75 1.86 15.60
C LEU A 274 5.85 1.08 16.35
N PRO A 275 6.42 1.65 17.43
CA PRO A 275 6.22 3.05 17.83
C PRO A 275 6.64 3.99 16.71
N VAL A 276 6.07 5.21 16.70
CA VAL A 276 6.46 6.23 15.71
C VAL A 276 7.97 6.43 15.77
N PRO A 277 8.71 6.29 14.66
CA PRO A 277 10.15 6.47 14.66
C PRO A 277 10.53 7.94 14.90
N ASP A 278 11.61 8.16 15.63
CA ASP A 278 12.12 9.50 15.98
C ASP A 278 12.64 10.26 14.75
N HIS A 279 13.04 9.55 13.70
CA HIS A 279 13.61 10.12 12.48
C HIS A 279 13.01 9.50 11.22
N PRO A 280 12.98 10.22 10.09
CA PRO A 280 12.57 9.68 8.80
C PRO A 280 13.38 8.43 8.44
N GLN A 281 12.71 7.32 8.13
CA GLN A 281 13.36 6.06 7.75
C GLN A 281 13.80 6.03 6.29
N VAL A 282 13.23 6.89 5.47
CA VAL A 282 13.61 7.09 4.08
C VAL A 282 13.91 8.57 3.90
N ARG A 283 15.10 8.89 3.40
CA ARG A 283 15.53 10.25 3.08
C ARG A 283 15.91 10.32 1.61
N TRP A 284 15.41 11.32 0.93
CA TRP A 284 15.74 11.59 -0.46
C TRP A 284 16.82 12.66 -0.55
N ILE A 285 17.89 12.36 -1.24
CA ILE A 285 19.02 13.29 -1.47
C ILE A 285 19.33 13.38 -2.96
N ARG A 286 20.11 14.41 -3.37
CA ARG A 286 20.64 14.48 -4.72
C ARG A 286 21.84 13.54 -4.85
N GLY A 287 21.81 12.65 -5.84
CA GLY A 287 22.95 11.86 -6.26
C GLY A 287 24.05 12.73 -6.89
N ARG A 288 25.22 12.15 -7.12
CA ARG A 288 26.34 12.84 -7.80
C ARG A 288 26.00 13.23 -9.24
N ASP A 289 25.04 12.56 -9.85
CA ASP A 289 24.46 12.83 -11.17
C ASP A 289 23.36 13.91 -11.14
N GLY A 290 23.05 14.45 -9.95
CA GLY A 290 22.00 15.43 -9.73
C GLY A 290 20.58 14.86 -9.65
N LEU A 291 20.40 13.53 -9.81
CA LEU A 291 19.09 12.88 -9.74
C LEU A 291 18.70 12.56 -8.29
N PRO A 292 17.40 12.59 -7.97
CA PRO A 292 16.91 12.17 -6.65
C PRO A 292 17.16 10.67 -6.41
N ARG A 293 17.68 10.33 -5.24
CA ARG A 293 17.84 8.94 -4.79
C ARG A 293 17.67 8.83 -3.27
N ILE A 294 17.45 7.61 -2.80
CA ILE A 294 17.39 7.32 -1.37
C ILE A 294 18.82 7.34 -0.79
N ALA A 295 19.01 8.06 0.32
CA ALA A 295 20.26 8.08 1.07
C ALA A 295 20.55 6.70 1.66
N ARG A 296 21.83 6.30 1.67
CA ARG A 296 22.29 5.11 2.40
C ARG A 296 22.34 5.40 3.89
N ALA A 297 22.32 4.36 4.71
CA ALA A 297 22.47 4.51 6.15
C ALA A 297 23.76 5.28 6.50
N GLY A 298 23.63 6.35 7.31
CA GLY A 298 24.76 7.21 7.72
C GLY A 298 25.29 8.15 6.64
N GLU A 299 24.61 8.30 5.51
CA GLU A 299 25.00 9.25 4.47
C GLU A 299 24.45 10.65 4.78
N ASP A 300 25.35 11.64 4.83
CA ASP A 300 24.99 13.04 5.03
C ASP A 300 24.61 13.71 3.71
N GLY A 301 23.70 14.66 3.77
CA GLY A 301 23.24 15.48 2.66
C GLY A 301 21.90 16.14 3.00
N PRO A 302 21.58 17.30 2.37
CA PRO A 302 20.27 17.94 2.57
C PRO A 302 19.16 17.01 2.09
N ASP A 303 18.08 16.95 2.87
CA ASP A 303 16.88 16.21 2.51
C ASP A 303 16.09 16.99 1.47
N LEU A 304 15.80 16.37 0.32
CA LEU A 304 15.02 17.01 -0.76
C LEU A 304 13.55 17.23 -0.38
N GLU A 305 13.04 16.56 0.65
CA GLU A 305 11.69 16.75 1.15
C GLU A 305 11.58 18.01 2.04
N GLU A 306 12.69 18.49 2.60
CA GLU A 306 12.75 19.74 3.38
C GLU A 306 12.86 20.99 2.51
N GLU A 307 13.23 20.83 1.23
CA GLU A 307 13.38 21.95 0.27
C GLU A 307 12.09 22.33 -0.48
N ARG A 308 10.92 21.74 -0.17
CA ARG A 308 9.65 21.97 -0.88
C ARG A 308 8.59 22.65 -0.04
#